data_8ea5ce4188793173d864b7989ce22896
#
_entry.id   8ea5ce4188793173d864b7989ce22896
#
_cell.length_a   1.000
_cell.length_b   1.000
_cell.length_c   1.000
_cell.angle_alpha   90.00
_cell.angle_beta   90.00
_cell.angle_gamma   90.00
#
_symmetry.space_group_name_H-M   'P 1'
#
loop_
_entity.id
_entity.type
_entity.pdbx_description
1 polymer ?
#
loop_
_entity_poly.entity_id
_entity_poly.type
_entity_poly.pdbx_seq_one_letter_code
_entity_poly.pdbx_strand_id
1 'polypeptide(L)'
;MPELPEVETVCLALSKIVNNAEIVDIEILRRDLRWKIKKSLKNDLENDFFKHPLRRGKYILIPTIKDNILLIHLGMSGQIKIRDKFESIFKHDHVRITIKSKNDKMYFITYNDPRRFGYIDLFHKKEISDHFLLKKLGVEPFEKKLNVGYLQIIFEKKIKCIKDTLMDQSVIAGIGNIYASEILFKAKVNPYRSVKTLKKTEIKSIINATRQILKKSISVGGTTLQNHFQPSGKLGYFFQELEVYGKKNKNCIKC
;
A
#
# COMPACT_ATOMS: atom_id res chain seq x y z
N MET A 1 -9.49 4.36 -0.41
CA MET A 1 -8.04 4.58 -0.17
C MET A 1 -7.36 3.23 -0.33
N PRO A 2 -6.33 3.12 -1.16
CA PRO A 2 -5.55 1.89 -1.25
C PRO A 2 -4.98 1.49 0.13
N GLU A 3 -5.20 0.24 0.52
CA GLU A 3 -4.64 -0.37 1.72
C GLU A 3 -3.58 -1.40 1.30
N LEU A 4 -3.06 -2.19 2.23
CA LEU A 4 -1.97 -3.14 1.96
C LEU A 4 -2.20 -4.02 0.73
N PRO A 5 -3.35 -4.69 0.52
CA PRO A 5 -3.52 -5.56 -0.64
C PRO A 5 -3.47 -4.84 -1.99
N GLU A 6 -4.02 -3.64 -2.08
CA GLU A 6 -3.98 -2.83 -3.30
C GLU A 6 -2.54 -2.41 -3.61
N VAL A 7 -1.79 -1.99 -2.58
CA VAL A 7 -0.38 -1.61 -2.73
C VAL A 7 0.48 -2.81 -3.11
N GLU A 8 0.24 -3.99 -2.52
CA GLU A 8 0.91 -5.24 -2.88
C GLU A 8 0.65 -5.62 -4.33
N THR A 9 -0.60 -5.49 -4.80
CA THR A 9 -0.97 -5.75 -6.20
C THR A 9 -0.19 -4.85 -7.16
N VAL A 10 -0.01 -3.57 -6.80
CA VAL A 10 0.82 -2.64 -7.58
C VAL A 10 2.29 -3.06 -7.57
N CYS A 11 2.84 -3.43 -6.40
CA CYS A 11 4.22 -3.94 -6.30
C CYS A 11 4.42 -5.19 -7.16
N LEU A 12 3.49 -6.15 -7.13
CA LEU A 12 3.55 -7.36 -7.95
C LEU A 12 3.47 -7.06 -9.46
N ALA A 13 2.70 -6.07 -9.87
CA ALA A 13 2.66 -5.64 -11.26
C ALA A 13 3.97 -4.96 -11.70
N LEU A 14 4.49 -4.06 -10.86
CA LEU A 14 5.77 -3.39 -11.10
C LEU A 14 6.93 -4.39 -11.15
N SER A 15 6.96 -5.39 -10.28
CA SER A 15 8.06 -6.37 -10.22
C SER A 15 8.30 -7.12 -11.52
N LYS A 16 7.27 -7.25 -12.35
CA LYS A 16 7.35 -7.93 -13.67
C LYS A 16 8.16 -7.14 -14.69
N ILE A 17 8.27 -5.83 -14.53
CA ILE A 17 8.85 -4.93 -15.53
C ILE A 17 10.04 -4.12 -15.03
N VAL A 18 10.06 -3.76 -13.72
CA VAL A 18 11.09 -2.83 -13.20
C VAL A 18 12.37 -3.52 -12.72
N ASN A 19 12.32 -4.83 -12.46
CA ASN A 19 13.49 -5.54 -11.92
C ASN A 19 14.65 -5.55 -12.91
N ASN A 20 15.75 -4.87 -12.57
CA ASN A 20 16.92 -4.59 -13.43
C ASN A 20 16.57 -3.78 -14.70
N ALA A 21 15.52 -2.95 -14.65
CA ALA A 21 15.18 -2.04 -15.73
C ALA A 21 15.98 -0.74 -15.61
N GLU A 22 16.48 -0.25 -16.74
CA GLU A 22 17.12 1.05 -16.88
C GLU A 22 16.08 2.17 -16.79
N ILE A 23 16.38 3.23 -16.05
CA ILE A 23 15.56 4.44 -15.96
C ILE A 23 16.01 5.39 -17.06
N VAL A 24 15.24 5.45 -18.16
CA VAL A 24 15.60 6.19 -19.36
C VAL A 24 15.23 7.67 -19.24
N ASP A 25 14.04 7.96 -18.70
CA ASP A 25 13.57 9.35 -18.55
C ASP A 25 12.56 9.47 -17.41
N ILE A 26 12.48 10.66 -16.84
CA ILE A 26 11.49 11.04 -15.84
C ILE A 26 10.90 12.39 -16.17
N GLU A 27 9.61 12.39 -16.46
CA GLU A 27 8.82 13.59 -16.67
C GLU A 27 8.06 13.94 -15.38
N ILE A 28 8.35 15.09 -14.79
CA ILE A 28 7.62 15.62 -13.64
C ILE A 28 6.67 16.71 -14.12
N LEU A 29 5.44 16.32 -14.40
CA LEU A 29 4.39 17.18 -14.93
C LEU A 29 3.82 18.11 -13.86
N ARG A 30 3.84 17.64 -12.61
CA ARG A 30 3.36 18.42 -11.47
C ARG A 30 4.09 18.01 -10.18
N ARG A 31 4.53 19.04 -9.42
CA ARG A 31 5.33 18.81 -8.20
C ARG A 31 4.54 18.90 -6.90
N ASP A 32 3.38 19.56 -6.91
CA ASP A 32 2.57 19.88 -5.71
C ASP A 32 1.60 18.75 -5.33
N LEU A 33 2.14 17.59 -4.99
CA LEU A 33 1.40 16.54 -4.28
C LEU A 33 1.24 16.93 -2.80
N ARG A 34 0.84 16.02 -1.93
CA ARG A 34 0.74 16.26 -0.48
C ARG A 34 2.02 16.89 0.09
N TRP A 35 3.17 16.45 -0.37
CA TRP A 35 4.46 17.11 -0.20
C TRP A 35 5.09 17.31 -1.57
N LYS A 36 5.83 18.39 -1.72
CA LYS A 36 6.46 18.71 -2.99
C LYS A 36 7.47 17.64 -3.40
N ILE A 37 7.40 17.21 -4.65
CA ILE A 37 8.41 16.32 -5.24
C ILE A 37 9.73 17.08 -5.34
N LYS A 38 10.83 16.47 -4.93
CA LYS A 38 12.18 17.03 -4.98
C LYS A 38 12.53 17.46 -6.40
N LYS A 39 13.18 18.62 -6.54
CA LYS A 39 13.62 19.13 -7.86
C LYS A 39 14.65 18.19 -8.50
N SER A 40 15.50 17.58 -7.69
CA SER A 40 16.57 16.67 -8.13
C SER A 40 16.07 15.28 -8.54
N LEU A 41 14.80 14.90 -8.29
CA LEU A 41 14.29 13.55 -8.52
C LEU A 41 14.67 12.98 -9.90
N LYS A 42 14.55 13.80 -10.97
CA LYS A 42 14.92 13.39 -12.32
C LYS A 42 16.42 13.10 -12.40
N ASN A 43 17.24 14.06 -12.03
CA ASN A 43 18.70 13.97 -12.16
C ASN A 43 19.30 12.85 -11.31
N ASP A 44 18.68 12.59 -10.12
CA ASP A 44 19.17 11.58 -9.18
C ASP A 44 18.80 10.14 -9.62
N LEU A 45 17.79 9.98 -10.47
CA LEU A 45 17.30 8.67 -10.93
C LEU A 45 17.63 8.36 -12.39
N GLU A 46 17.77 9.36 -13.25
CA GLU A 46 18.03 9.16 -14.68
C GLU A 46 19.37 8.42 -14.88
N ASN A 47 19.40 7.47 -15.80
CA ASN A 47 20.56 6.58 -16.03
C ASN A 47 20.95 5.72 -14.81
N ASP A 48 19.99 5.41 -13.94
CA ASP A 48 20.12 4.39 -12.89
C ASP A 48 19.25 3.17 -13.24
N PHE A 49 19.37 2.10 -12.50
CA PHE A 49 18.59 0.88 -12.70
C PHE A 49 17.75 0.58 -11.47
N PHE A 50 16.48 0.26 -11.68
CA PHE A 50 15.63 -0.22 -10.62
C PHE A 50 15.97 -1.66 -10.23
N LYS A 51 15.88 -1.95 -8.92
CA LYS A 51 15.87 -3.30 -8.35
C LYS A 51 14.42 -3.75 -8.10
N HIS A 52 14.27 -4.92 -7.50
CA HIS A 52 12.97 -5.49 -7.18
C HIS A 52 12.19 -4.56 -6.22
N PRO A 53 10.93 -4.18 -6.56
CA PRO A 53 10.11 -3.34 -5.70
C PRO A 53 9.67 -4.10 -4.45
N LEU A 54 9.60 -3.40 -3.33
CA LEU A 54 9.20 -3.89 -2.04
C LEU A 54 8.00 -3.10 -1.53
N ARG A 55 7.15 -3.73 -0.73
CA ARG A 55 6.10 -3.04 0.00
C ARG A 55 6.45 -2.93 1.49
N ARG A 56 6.15 -1.77 2.07
CA ARG A 56 6.15 -1.57 3.51
C ARG A 56 4.85 -0.86 3.92
N GLY A 57 3.96 -1.54 4.63
CA GLY A 57 2.62 -1.02 4.93
C GLY A 57 1.85 -0.65 3.67
N LYS A 58 1.58 0.64 3.48
CA LYS A 58 0.92 1.21 2.30
C LYS A 58 1.89 1.96 1.37
N TYR A 59 3.19 1.73 1.52
CA TYR A 59 4.25 2.35 0.72
C TYR A 59 4.86 1.35 -0.25
N ILE A 60 5.12 1.81 -1.47
CA ILE A 60 5.91 1.13 -2.49
C ILE A 60 7.33 1.67 -2.36
N LEU A 61 8.31 0.80 -2.29
CA LEU A 61 9.74 1.12 -2.23
C LEU A 61 10.41 0.46 -3.42
N ILE A 62 11.01 1.24 -4.30
CA ILE A 62 11.74 0.73 -5.45
C ILE A 62 13.21 1.12 -5.29
N PRO A 63 14.06 0.18 -4.81
CA PRO A 63 15.49 0.44 -4.70
C PRO A 63 16.12 0.58 -6.08
N THR A 64 17.24 1.30 -6.14
CA THR A 64 18.08 1.42 -7.35
C THR A 64 19.48 0.85 -7.15
N ILE A 65 20.26 0.73 -8.23
CA ILE A 65 21.64 0.24 -8.17
C ILE A 65 22.55 1.24 -7.45
N LYS A 66 22.31 2.54 -7.61
CA LYS A 66 23.05 3.61 -6.91
C LYS A 66 22.61 3.80 -5.45
N ASP A 67 22.00 2.78 -4.84
CA ASP A 67 21.53 2.77 -3.44
C ASP A 67 20.53 3.88 -3.07
N ASN A 68 19.80 4.42 -4.02
CA ASN A 68 18.62 5.24 -3.79
C ASN A 68 17.36 4.37 -3.62
N ILE A 69 16.34 4.91 -2.97
CA ILE A 69 15.02 4.29 -2.85
C ILE A 69 13.97 5.30 -3.32
N LEU A 70 13.27 4.96 -4.40
CA LEU A 70 12.06 5.67 -4.80
C LEU A 70 10.90 5.17 -3.95
N LEU A 71 10.33 6.06 -3.13
CA LEU A 71 9.17 5.79 -2.30
C LEU A 71 7.93 6.38 -2.95
N ILE A 72 6.87 5.58 -3.07
CA ILE A 72 5.57 6.02 -3.57
C ILE A 72 4.49 5.66 -2.55
N HIS A 73 3.65 6.63 -2.20
CA HIS A 73 2.41 6.44 -1.44
C HIS A 73 1.21 6.88 -2.27
N LEU A 74 0.25 6.00 -2.44
CA LEU A 74 -0.88 6.25 -3.35
C LEU A 74 -1.92 7.24 -2.78
N GLY A 75 -1.84 7.59 -1.50
CA GLY A 75 -2.82 8.46 -0.88
C GLY A 75 -4.21 7.84 -0.89
N MET A 76 -5.20 8.61 -1.34
CA MET A 76 -6.60 8.16 -1.40
C MET A 76 -7.08 7.80 -2.80
N SER A 77 -6.51 8.42 -3.83
CA SER A 77 -6.94 8.29 -5.24
C SER A 77 -5.78 8.03 -6.20
N GLY A 78 -4.55 7.94 -5.67
CA GLY A 78 -3.36 7.68 -6.47
C GLY A 78 -3.40 6.29 -7.11
N GLN A 79 -2.92 6.23 -8.34
CA GLN A 79 -2.83 5.03 -9.16
C GLN A 79 -1.50 4.99 -9.88
N ILE A 80 -0.97 3.80 -10.08
CA ILE A 80 0.13 3.54 -11.00
C ILE A 80 -0.46 2.91 -12.25
N LYS A 81 -0.23 3.53 -13.40
CA LYS A 81 -0.58 3.00 -14.72
C LYS A 81 0.68 2.49 -15.39
N ILE A 82 0.64 1.29 -15.95
CA ILE A 82 1.74 0.69 -16.71
C ILE A 82 1.29 0.53 -18.16
N ARG A 83 2.07 1.05 -19.10
CA ARG A 83 1.83 0.95 -20.53
C ARG A 83 3.10 0.51 -21.26
N ASP A 84 2.94 -0.22 -22.32
CA ASP A 84 4.03 -0.65 -23.21
C ASP A 84 4.07 0.16 -24.53
N LYS A 85 3.16 1.12 -24.67
CA LYS A 85 3.15 2.11 -25.74
C LYS A 85 3.11 3.50 -25.13
N PHE A 86 3.72 4.46 -25.84
CA PHE A 86 3.62 5.85 -25.45
C PHE A 86 2.17 6.34 -25.63
N GLU A 87 1.63 6.91 -24.58
CA GLU A 87 0.31 7.56 -24.60
C GLU A 87 0.48 9.04 -24.24
N SER A 88 -0.44 9.87 -24.72
CA SER A 88 -0.52 11.28 -24.33
C SER A 88 -0.73 11.40 -22.81
N ILE A 89 -0.34 12.54 -22.27
CA ILE A 89 -0.55 12.87 -20.86
C ILE A 89 -2.04 13.09 -20.61
N PHE A 90 -2.59 12.41 -19.62
CA PHE A 90 -3.98 12.58 -19.21
C PHE A 90 -4.09 13.53 -18.01
N LYS A 91 -5.29 14.06 -17.82
CA LYS A 91 -5.62 14.86 -16.63
C LYS A 91 -5.24 14.09 -15.37
N HIS A 92 -4.55 14.77 -14.44
CA HIS A 92 -4.05 14.23 -13.17
C HIS A 92 -2.87 13.26 -13.26
N ASP A 93 -2.23 13.10 -14.40
CA ASP A 93 -0.91 12.48 -14.47
C ASP A 93 0.11 13.48 -13.92
N HIS A 94 0.92 13.05 -12.94
CA HIS A 94 1.83 13.94 -12.24
C HIS A 94 3.29 13.59 -12.46
N VAL A 95 3.60 12.31 -12.58
CA VAL A 95 4.95 11.81 -12.85
C VAL A 95 4.84 10.67 -13.85
N ARG A 96 5.69 10.69 -14.88
CA ARG A 96 5.90 9.58 -15.80
C ARG A 96 7.35 9.13 -15.70
N ILE A 97 7.58 7.85 -15.53
CA ILE A 97 8.89 7.23 -15.55
C ILE A 97 8.94 6.30 -16.76
N THR A 98 9.87 6.55 -17.66
CA THR A 98 10.15 5.71 -18.82
C THR A 98 11.27 4.77 -18.45
N ILE A 99 11.04 3.47 -18.59
CA ILE A 99 12.02 2.44 -18.31
C ILE A 99 12.24 1.54 -19.52
N LYS A 100 13.45 1.02 -19.62
CA LYS A 100 13.83 -0.04 -20.54
C LYS A 100 14.05 -1.31 -19.73
N SER A 101 13.18 -2.30 -19.91
CA SER A 101 13.27 -3.56 -19.16
C SER A 101 14.49 -4.37 -19.59
N LYS A 102 14.85 -5.37 -18.79
CA LYS A 102 15.95 -6.32 -19.10
C LYS A 102 15.82 -7.03 -20.46
N ASN A 103 14.63 -7.05 -21.05
CA ASN A 103 14.35 -7.63 -22.37
C ASN A 103 14.27 -6.56 -23.47
N ASP A 104 14.88 -5.41 -23.28
CA ASP A 104 14.90 -4.24 -24.18
C ASP A 104 13.53 -3.66 -24.52
N LYS A 105 12.47 -4.04 -23.79
CA LYS A 105 11.13 -3.50 -24.00
C LYS A 105 10.93 -2.21 -23.18
N MET A 106 10.41 -1.19 -23.86
CA MET A 106 10.06 0.07 -23.21
C MET A 106 8.74 -0.03 -22.45
N TYR A 107 8.68 0.56 -21.25
CA TYR A 107 7.46 0.73 -20.47
C TYR A 107 7.37 2.16 -19.94
N PHE A 108 6.13 2.63 -19.83
CA PHE A 108 5.77 3.95 -19.30
C PHE A 108 4.98 3.74 -18.01
N ILE A 109 5.56 4.14 -16.89
CA ILE A 109 4.97 4.05 -15.56
C ILE A 109 4.48 5.43 -15.19
N THR A 110 3.17 5.62 -15.10
CA THR A 110 2.58 6.93 -14.81
C THR A 110 1.90 6.93 -13.45
N TYR A 111 2.27 7.89 -12.60
CA TYR A 111 1.57 8.19 -11.36
C TYR A 111 0.46 9.20 -11.63
N ASN A 112 -0.79 8.76 -11.43
CA ASN A 112 -2.00 9.57 -11.58
C ASN A 112 -2.69 9.72 -10.22
N ASP A 113 -3.04 10.96 -9.80
CA ASP A 113 -3.72 11.20 -8.52
C ASP A 113 -4.63 12.44 -8.57
N PRO A 114 -5.92 12.29 -8.82
CA PRO A 114 -6.87 13.40 -8.91
C PRO A 114 -6.92 14.28 -7.65
N ARG A 115 -6.75 13.69 -6.46
CA ARG A 115 -6.84 14.40 -5.18
C ARG A 115 -5.51 14.94 -4.67
N ARG A 116 -4.39 14.49 -5.24
CA ARG A 116 -3.02 14.89 -4.86
C ARG A 116 -2.66 14.61 -3.40
N PHE A 117 -3.26 13.56 -2.80
CA PHE A 117 -2.98 13.14 -1.44
C PHE A 117 -1.87 12.09 -1.36
N GLY A 118 -1.35 11.70 -2.50
CA GLY A 118 -0.21 10.81 -2.56
C GLY A 118 1.12 11.51 -2.31
N TYR A 119 2.17 10.73 -2.36
CA TYR A 119 3.52 11.20 -2.07
C TYR A 119 4.55 10.42 -2.87
N ILE A 120 5.53 11.12 -3.40
CA ILE A 120 6.70 10.55 -4.05
C ILE A 120 7.93 11.19 -3.43
N ASP A 121 8.87 10.36 -2.98
CA ASP A 121 10.15 10.80 -2.44
C ASP A 121 11.30 9.94 -2.97
N LEU A 122 12.49 10.49 -2.92
CA LEU A 122 13.73 9.79 -3.19
C LEU A 122 14.70 10.06 -2.04
N PHE A 123 15.26 9.00 -1.48
CA PHE A 123 16.24 9.08 -0.40
C PHE A 123 17.26 7.95 -0.51
N HIS A 124 18.42 8.14 0.11
CA HIS A 124 19.46 7.13 0.10
C HIS A 124 19.09 5.96 1.03
N LYS A 125 19.41 4.73 0.64
CA LYS A 125 19.10 3.49 1.38
C LYS A 125 19.50 3.52 2.85
N LYS A 126 20.59 4.20 3.18
CA LYS A 126 21.07 4.36 4.57
C LYS A 126 20.04 5.10 5.46
N GLU A 127 19.17 5.91 4.87
CA GLU A 127 18.17 6.72 5.58
C GLU A 127 16.87 5.96 5.85
N ILE A 128 16.72 4.71 5.39
CA ILE A 128 15.46 3.96 5.45
C ILE A 128 14.92 3.81 6.89
N SER A 129 15.80 3.58 7.88
CA SER A 129 15.45 3.44 9.29
C SER A 129 14.94 4.74 9.92
N ASP A 130 15.42 5.87 9.43
CA ASP A 130 15.13 7.19 9.97
C ASP A 130 14.10 7.96 9.16
N HIS A 131 13.71 7.44 7.99
CA HIS A 131 12.74 8.08 7.12
C HIS A 131 11.42 8.32 7.87
N PHE A 132 10.99 9.58 7.92
CA PHE A 132 9.90 10.08 8.81
C PHE A 132 8.55 9.35 8.63
N LEU A 133 8.28 8.77 7.46
CA LEU A 133 7.07 7.97 7.17
C LEU A 133 7.24 6.49 7.54
N LEU A 134 8.45 5.95 7.48
CA LEU A 134 8.69 4.52 7.64
C LEU A 134 9.05 4.13 9.09
N LYS A 135 9.80 4.98 9.80
CA LYS A 135 10.31 4.69 11.15
C LYS A 135 9.24 4.44 12.21
N LYS A 136 8.05 4.98 11.99
CA LYS A 136 6.91 4.84 12.93
C LYS A 136 5.99 3.66 12.60
N LEU A 137 6.25 2.94 11.52
CA LEU A 137 5.38 1.83 11.13
C LEU A 137 5.58 0.62 12.05
N GLY A 138 4.48 0.07 12.53
CA GLY A 138 4.42 -1.17 13.28
C GLY A 138 4.81 -2.39 12.44
N VAL A 139 4.50 -3.58 12.93
CA VAL A 139 4.83 -4.86 12.28
C VAL A 139 4.01 -5.09 11.01
N GLU A 140 4.59 -5.84 10.07
CA GLU A 140 3.84 -6.33 8.90
C GLU A 140 2.88 -7.46 9.30
N PRO A 141 1.68 -7.54 8.69
CA PRO A 141 0.69 -8.57 9.03
C PRO A 141 1.17 -10.02 8.87
N PHE A 142 2.09 -10.25 7.93
CA PHE A 142 2.61 -11.59 7.62
C PHE A 142 3.90 -11.95 8.37
N GLU A 143 4.49 -11.01 9.09
CA GLU A 143 5.68 -11.28 9.90
C GLU A 143 5.35 -12.13 11.15
N LYS A 144 6.30 -12.97 11.59
CA LYS A 144 6.20 -13.73 12.84
C LYS A 144 6.09 -12.83 14.07
N LYS A 145 6.61 -11.59 13.97
CA LYS A 145 6.51 -10.58 15.03
C LYS A 145 5.06 -10.20 15.37
N LEU A 146 4.11 -10.30 14.42
CA LEU A 146 2.69 -10.15 14.72
C LEU A 146 2.21 -11.42 15.43
N ASN A 147 2.21 -11.41 16.77
CA ASN A 147 1.77 -12.49 17.63
C ASN A 147 0.96 -11.96 18.83
N VAL A 148 0.39 -12.86 19.62
CA VAL A 148 -0.46 -12.52 20.77
C VAL A 148 0.30 -11.66 21.78
N GLY A 149 1.54 -12.03 22.12
CA GLY A 149 2.36 -11.30 23.10
C GLY A 149 2.64 -9.86 22.65
N TYR A 150 2.99 -9.66 21.37
CA TYR A 150 3.19 -8.33 20.80
C TYR A 150 1.95 -7.46 20.97
N LEU A 151 0.78 -7.96 20.58
CA LEU A 151 -0.46 -7.17 20.67
C LEU A 151 -0.89 -6.94 22.12
N GLN A 152 -0.68 -7.89 23.04
CA GLN A 152 -0.99 -7.68 24.47
C GLN A 152 -0.21 -6.51 25.06
N ILE A 153 1.11 -6.47 24.85
CA ILE A 153 1.97 -5.36 25.32
C ILE A 153 1.48 -4.01 24.79
N ILE A 154 1.03 -3.96 23.53
CA ILE A 154 0.52 -2.73 22.94
C ILE A 154 -0.85 -2.37 23.53
N PHE A 155 -1.74 -3.34 23.69
CA PHE A 155 -3.10 -3.12 24.16
C PHE A 155 -3.16 -2.64 25.61
N GLU A 156 -2.22 -3.07 26.45
CA GLU A 156 -2.07 -2.56 27.82
C GLU A 156 -1.86 -1.05 27.88
N LYS A 157 -1.17 -0.50 26.88
CA LYS A 157 -0.81 0.93 26.79
C LYS A 157 -1.84 1.78 26.04
N LYS A 158 -2.86 1.19 25.43
CA LYS A 158 -3.85 1.92 24.61
C LYS A 158 -5.24 1.92 25.24
N ILE A 159 -5.94 3.06 25.12
CA ILE A 159 -7.31 3.25 25.63
C ILE A 159 -8.33 3.17 24.49
N LYS A 160 -7.88 3.05 23.25
CA LYS A 160 -8.71 3.06 22.03
C LYS A 160 -9.51 1.78 21.85
N CYS A 161 -10.55 1.83 21.02
CA CYS A 161 -11.26 0.62 20.58
C CYS A 161 -10.38 -0.22 19.65
N ILE A 162 -10.76 -1.49 19.49
CA ILE A 162 -9.97 -2.42 18.67
C ILE A 162 -9.90 -2.01 17.21
N LYS A 163 -10.98 -1.46 16.64
CA LYS A 163 -10.97 -1.01 15.25
C LYS A 163 -9.96 0.10 15.00
N ASP A 164 -9.97 1.15 15.84
CA ASP A 164 -9.03 2.26 15.71
C ASP A 164 -7.59 1.81 15.94
N THR A 165 -7.40 0.83 16.83
CA THR A 165 -6.08 0.27 17.10
C THR A 165 -5.56 -0.57 15.93
N LEU A 166 -6.40 -1.34 15.23
CA LEU A 166 -6.00 -2.05 14.02
C LEU A 166 -5.66 -1.11 12.86
N MET A 167 -6.31 0.04 12.79
CA MET A 167 -6.06 1.07 11.77
C MET A 167 -4.81 1.91 12.06
N ASP A 168 -4.29 1.86 13.28
CA ASP A 168 -3.08 2.58 13.68
C ASP A 168 -1.85 1.94 13.05
N GLN A 169 -1.26 2.66 12.07
CA GLN A 169 -0.12 2.17 11.30
C GLN A 169 1.13 1.90 12.15
N SER A 170 1.19 2.42 13.38
CA SER A 170 2.26 2.14 14.34
C SER A 170 2.08 0.81 15.06
N VAL A 171 0.91 0.19 14.96
CA VAL A 171 0.61 -1.13 15.55
C VAL A 171 0.77 -2.21 14.51
N ILE A 172 -0.04 -2.16 13.45
CA ILE A 172 0.04 -3.07 12.31
C ILE A 172 0.06 -2.23 11.04
N ALA A 173 1.13 -2.34 10.27
CA ALA A 173 1.27 -1.58 9.05
C ALA A 173 0.33 -2.10 7.95
N GLY A 174 -0.29 -1.20 7.21
CA GLY A 174 -1.04 -1.52 6.00
C GLY A 174 -2.55 -1.69 6.16
N ILE A 175 -3.07 -1.93 7.36
CA ILE A 175 -4.51 -2.07 7.60
C ILE A 175 -5.18 -0.69 7.59
N GLY A 176 -6.35 -0.59 6.96
CA GLY A 176 -7.20 0.59 6.99
C GLY A 176 -8.65 0.22 7.31
N ASN A 177 -9.58 1.09 6.96
CA ASN A 177 -10.98 0.97 7.38
C ASN A 177 -11.71 -0.22 6.75
N ILE A 178 -11.35 -0.58 5.51
CA ILE A 178 -11.97 -1.72 4.82
C ILE A 178 -11.59 -2.99 5.56
N TYR A 179 -10.30 -3.27 5.62
CA TYR A 179 -9.82 -4.53 6.16
C TYR A 179 -9.98 -4.63 7.67
N ALA A 180 -9.88 -3.53 8.44
CA ALA A 180 -10.19 -3.57 9.88
C ALA A 180 -11.63 -4.02 10.15
N SER A 181 -12.60 -3.56 9.35
CA SER A 181 -14.00 -3.97 9.50
C SER A 181 -14.20 -5.46 9.17
N GLU A 182 -13.66 -5.91 8.06
CA GLU A 182 -13.75 -7.32 7.62
C GLU A 182 -13.05 -8.28 8.59
N ILE A 183 -11.86 -7.90 9.07
CA ILE A 183 -11.08 -8.68 10.05
C ILE A 183 -11.87 -8.88 11.34
N LEU A 184 -12.44 -7.80 11.88
CA LEU A 184 -13.19 -7.87 13.14
C LEU A 184 -14.48 -8.65 12.99
N PHE A 185 -15.18 -8.51 11.87
CA PHE A 185 -16.35 -9.31 11.57
C PHE A 185 -16.02 -10.81 11.49
N LYS A 186 -14.97 -11.17 10.75
CA LYS A 186 -14.47 -12.55 10.67
C LYS A 186 -14.03 -13.11 12.01
N ALA A 187 -13.37 -12.29 12.83
CA ALA A 187 -12.92 -12.67 14.18
C ALA A 187 -14.06 -12.69 15.20
N LYS A 188 -15.28 -12.24 14.85
CA LYS A 188 -16.45 -12.11 15.74
C LYS A 188 -16.18 -11.21 16.95
N VAL A 189 -15.45 -10.11 16.74
CA VAL A 189 -15.12 -9.13 17.78
C VAL A 189 -15.81 -7.81 17.46
N ASN A 190 -16.56 -7.28 18.45
CA ASN A 190 -17.22 -5.98 18.31
C ASN A 190 -16.15 -4.87 18.12
N PRO A 191 -16.23 -4.06 17.02
CA PRO A 191 -15.24 -3.05 16.67
C PRO A 191 -15.07 -1.95 17.71
N TYR A 192 -16.08 -1.68 18.52
CA TYR A 192 -16.07 -0.63 19.56
C TYR A 192 -15.51 -1.10 20.90
N ARG A 193 -15.21 -2.38 21.06
CA ARG A 193 -14.63 -2.88 22.31
C ARG A 193 -13.26 -2.28 22.56
N SER A 194 -13.01 -1.93 23.83
CA SER A 194 -11.68 -1.53 24.29
C SER A 194 -10.69 -2.68 24.11
N VAL A 195 -9.49 -2.37 23.60
CA VAL A 195 -8.44 -3.38 23.42
C VAL A 195 -8.03 -4.05 24.73
N LYS A 196 -8.14 -3.36 25.87
CA LYS A 196 -7.83 -3.89 27.20
C LYS A 196 -8.73 -5.06 27.64
N THR A 197 -9.93 -5.17 27.07
CA THR A 197 -10.91 -6.21 27.45
C THR A 197 -10.79 -7.47 26.60
N LEU A 198 -9.86 -7.50 25.64
CA LEU A 198 -9.73 -8.64 24.73
C LEU A 198 -8.99 -9.81 25.37
N LYS A 199 -9.58 -11.00 25.26
CA LYS A 199 -8.96 -12.26 25.70
C LYS A 199 -7.87 -12.69 24.70
N LYS A 200 -6.89 -13.47 25.16
CA LYS A 200 -5.82 -14.04 24.30
C LYS A 200 -6.36 -14.80 23.09
N THR A 201 -7.46 -15.54 23.28
CA THR A 201 -8.14 -16.28 22.20
C THR A 201 -8.72 -15.37 21.13
N GLU A 202 -9.31 -14.23 21.52
CA GLU A 202 -9.84 -13.23 20.57
C GLU A 202 -8.71 -12.54 19.82
N ILE A 203 -7.61 -12.19 20.48
CA ILE A 203 -6.41 -11.63 19.85
C ILE A 203 -5.85 -12.61 18.81
N LYS A 204 -5.76 -13.92 19.16
CA LYS A 204 -5.34 -14.96 18.21
C LYS A 204 -6.29 -15.05 17.00
N SER A 205 -7.61 -14.95 17.22
CA SER A 205 -8.61 -14.95 16.15
C SER A 205 -8.45 -13.73 15.23
N ILE A 206 -8.18 -12.53 15.78
CA ILE A 206 -7.91 -11.31 15.00
C ILE A 206 -6.67 -11.49 14.13
N ILE A 207 -5.57 -12.02 14.68
CA ILE A 207 -4.32 -12.25 13.92
C ILE A 207 -4.58 -13.23 12.76
N ASN A 208 -5.29 -14.33 13.02
CA ASN A 208 -5.61 -15.32 11.99
C ASN A 208 -6.52 -14.74 10.90
N ALA A 209 -7.57 -14.00 11.28
CA ALA A 209 -8.46 -13.32 10.36
C ALA A 209 -7.70 -12.28 9.51
N THR A 210 -6.78 -11.51 10.12
CA THR A 210 -5.92 -10.55 9.43
C THR A 210 -5.16 -11.23 8.29
N ARG A 211 -4.43 -12.31 8.58
CA ARG A 211 -3.64 -13.03 7.58
C ARG A 211 -4.50 -13.64 6.48
N GLN A 212 -5.63 -14.26 6.84
CA GLN A 212 -6.52 -14.90 5.87
C GLN A 212 -7.16 -13.89 4.91
N ILE A 213 -7.71 -12.80 5.43
CA ILE A 213 -8.40 -11.79 4.62
C ILE A 213 -7.40 -11.07 3.70
N LEU A 214 -6.26 -10.63 4.25
CA LEU A 214 -5.28 -9.92 3.42
C LEU A 214 -4.68 -10.83 2.35
N LYS A 215 -4.36 -12.09 2.67
CA LYS A 215 -3.86 -13.06 1.68
C LYS A 215 -4.87 -13.30 0.57
N LYS A 216 -6.14 -13.50 0.93
CA LYS A 216 -7.22 -13.69 -0.04
C LYS A 216 -7.41 -12.47 -0.91
N SER A 217 -7.41 -11.26 -0.33
CA SER A 217 -7.54 -10.02 -1.10
C SER A 217 -6.38 -9.83 -2.08
N ILE A 218 -5.14 -10.09 -1.67
CA ILE A 218 -3.98 -10.02 -2.57
C ILE A 218 -4.12 -11.01 -3.74
N SER A 219 -4.57 -12.24 -3.48
CA SER A 219 -4.68 -13.27 -4.54
C SER A 219 -5.70 -12.94 -5.62
N VAL A 220 -6.69 -12.10 -5.33
CA VAL A 220 -7.72 -11.65 -6.30
C VAL A 220 -7.50 -10.20 -6.79
N GLY A 221 -6.34 -9.62 -6.48
CA GLY A 221 -5.92 -8.30 -6.98
C GLY A 221 -6.46 -7.11 -6.20
N GLY A 222 -6.84 -7.28 -4.94
CA GLY A 222 -7.33 -6.23 -4.07
C GLY A 222 -8.80 -5.86 -4.30
N THR A 223 -9.26 -4.80 -3.60
CA THR A 223 -10.60 -4.21 -3.79
C THR A 223 -10.52 -3.09 -4.81
N THR A 224 -11.34 -3.15 -5.85
CA THR A 224 -11.59 -1.97 -6.70
C THR A 224 -12.71 -1.16 -6.06
N LEU A 225 -12.34 -0.11 -5.35
CA LEU A 225 -13.25 0.97 -5.00
C LEU A 225 -13.23 2.00 -6.14
N GLN A 226 -14.32 2.73 -6.32
CA GLN A 226 -14.66 3.64 -7.44
C GLN A 226 -13.51 4.37 -8.20
N ASN A 227 -12.29 4.44 -7.64
CA ASN A 227 -11.18 5.20 -8.19
C ASN A 227 -9.83 4.47 -8.16
N HIS A 228 -9.78 3.16 -7.90
CA HIS A 228 -8.51 2.42 -7.89
C HIS A 228 -8.60 1.19 -8.79
N PHE A 229 -7.81 1.20 -9.87
CA PHE A 229 -7.66 0.09 -10.80
C PHE A 229 -6.27 -0.55 -10.62
N GLN A 230 -6.16 -1.83 -10.97
CA GLN A 230 -4.85 -2.46 -11.10
C GLN A 230 -4.01 -1.72 -12.17
N PRO A 231 -2.67 -1.75 -12.12
CA PRO A 231 -1.82 -1.09 -13.11
C PRO A 231 -2.10 -1.47 -14.57
N SER A 232 -2.70 -2.64 -14.78
CA SER A 232 -3.18 -3.12 -16.10
C SER A 232 -4.54 -2.55 -16.53
N GLY A 233 -5.20 -1.75 -15.69
CA GLY A 233 -6.56 -1.25 -15.90
C GLY A 233 -7.67 -2.25 -15.51
N LYS A 234 -7.32 -3.46 -15.05
CA LYS A 234 -8.30 -4.45 -14.59
C LYS A 234 -8.88 -4.09 -13.22
N LEU A 235 -10.11 -4.53 -12.96
CA LEU A 235 -10.76 -4.40 -11.66
C LEU A 235 -10.19 -5.43 -10.66
N GLY A 236 -10.05 -5.05 -9.40
CA GLY A 236 -9.84 -6.00 -8.32
C GLY A 236 -11.20 -6.59 -7.88
N TYR A 237 -11.26 -7.90 -7.73
CA TYR A 237 -12.53 -8.60 -7.48
C TYR A 237 -12.88 -8.75 -6.01
N PHE A 238 -12.02 -8.40 -5.08
CA PHE A 238 -12.28 -8.58 -3.64
C PHE A 238 -13.47 -7.76 -3.13
N PHE A 239 -13.87 -6.68 -3.84
CA PHE A 239 -15.06 -5.92 -3.48
C PHE A 239 -16.33 -6.78 -3.39
N GLN A 240 -16.46 -7.79 -4.24
CA GLN A 240 -17.62 -8.71 -4.24
C GLN A 240 -17.64 -9.62 -3.01
N GLU A 241 -16.50 -9.83 -2.38
CA GLU A 241 -16.34 -10.70 -1.22
C GLU A 241 -16.42 -9.98 0.13
N LEU A 242 -16.59 -8.65 0.13
CA LEU A 242 -16.74 -7.89 1.37
C LEU A 242 -18.05 -8.29 2.06
N GLU A 243 -17.95 -8.64 3.35
CA GLU A 243 -19.09 -9.11 4.15
C GLU A 243 -19.80 -7.95 4.86
N VAL A 244 -19.09 -6.88 5.26
CA VAL A 244 -19.67 -5.77 6.04
C VAL A 244 -19.31 -4.38 5.54
N TYR A 245 -18.12 -4.19 4.97
CA TYR A 245 -17.73 -2.86 4.50
C TYR A 245 -18.60 -2.40 3.33
N GLY A 246 -19.14 -1.17 3.41
CA GLY A 246 -20.03 -0.61 2.38
C GLY A 246 -21.47 -1.17 2.41
N LYS A 247 -21.83 -1.98 3.43
CA LYS A 247 -23.15 -2.62 3.54
C LYS A 247 -24.06 -1.97 4.60
N LYS A 248 -23.97 -0.63 4.73
CA LYS A 248 -24.84 0.12 5.62
C LYS A 248 -26.32 -0.16 5.30
N ASN A 249 -27.15 -0.33 6.34
CA ASN A 249 -28.58 -0.62 6.24
C ASN A 249 -28.94 -1.96 5.57
N LYS A 250 -28.00 -2.89 5.43
CA LYS A 250 -28.29 -4.28 5.03
C LYS A 250 -28.31 -5.18 6.26
N ASN A 251 -29.14 -6.20 6.21
CA ASN A 251 -29.19 -7.21 7.27
C ASN A 251 -27.82 -7.91 7.39
N CYS A 252 -27.46 -8.27 8.62
CA CYS A 252 -26.25 -9.06 8.88
C CYS A 252 -26.40 -10.45 8.24
N ILE A 253 -25.38 -10.88 7.50
CA ILE A 253 -25.38 -12.21 6.85
C ILE A 253 -25.21 -13.38 7.83
N LYS A 254 -24.94 -13.10 9.10
CA LYS A 254 -24.69 -14.13 10.14
C LYS A 254 -25.76 -14.17 11.24
N CYS A 255 -26.50 -13.12 11.43
CA CYS A 255 -27.58 -13.02 12.42
C CYS A 255 -28.78 -12.23 11.87
#